data_d1adef72362f463dbf7cde8eb719b265
#
_entry.id   d1adef72362f463dbf7cde8eb719b265
#
_cell.length_a   1.000
_cell.length_b   1.000
_cell.length_c   1.000
_cell.angle_alpha   90.00
_cell.angle_beta   90.00
_cell.angle_gamma   90.00
#
_symmetry.space_group_name_H-M   'P 1'
#
loop_
_entity.id
_entity.type
_entity.pdbx_description
1 polymer ?
#
loop_
_entity_poly.entity_id
_entity_poly.type
_entity_poly.pdbx_seq_one_letter_code
_entity_poly.pdbx_strand_id
1 'polypeptide(L)'
;MRTWSLSGFFIGYMGYYLVRNNITLSTPFIQNQLNLSKSDIGTITGSMLIAYGISKGAMSVISDKADPKKYMALGLILCALVNVLLGFSNSFYAYVGFVIALGVFQGIGVGPSFITLANWYPKKERGIYTAVWNISHNIGGGCSYSFAFRFCFSSIIGCEYGGF
;
A
#
# COMPACT_ATOMS: atom_id res chain seq x y z
N MET A 1 21.88 -5.16 16.28
CA MET A 1 21.51 -4.08 15.36
C MET A 1 20.94 -4.56 14.01
N ARG A 2 21.48 -5.62 13.37
CA ARG A 2 20.97 -6.18 12.08
C ARG A 2 19.49 -6.58 12.12
N THR A 3 19.06 -7.30 13.13
CA THR A 3 17.68 -7.79 13.30
C THR A 3 16.67 -6.66 13.50
N TRP A 4 16.99 -5.64 14.27
CA TRP A 4 16.13 -4.47 14.50
C TRP A 4 15.87 -3.65 13.24
N SER A 5 16.90 -3.48 12.41
CA SER A 5 16.72 -2.79 11.11
C SER A 5 15.80 -3.57 10.18
N LEU A 6 15.95 -4.89 10.14
CA LEU A 6 15.12 -5.77 9.31
C LEU A 6 13.66 -5.77 9.77
N SER A 7 13.43 -5.84 11.08
CA SER A 7 12.07 -5.75 11.66
C SER A 7 11.41 -4.43 11.31
N GLY A 8 12.11 -3.31 11.38
CA GLY A 8 11.59 -1.99 11.01
C GLY A 8 11.18 -1.92 9.55
N PHE A 9 11.99 -2.46 8.62
CA PHE A 9 11.65 -2.53 7.20
C PHE A 9 10.50 -3.48 6.91
N PHE A 10 10.45 -4.63 7.61
CA PHE A 10 9.36 -5.59 7.49
C PHE A 10 8.02 -4.98 7.91
N ILE A 11 7.97 -4.33 9.07
CA ILE A 11 6.76 -3.66 9.58
C ILE A 11 6.36 -2.48 8.69
N GLY A 12 7.32 -1.66 8.27
CA GLY A 12 7.06 -0.54 7.38
C GLY A 12 6.50 -1.00 6.03
N TYR A 13 7.04 -2.07 5.47
CA TYR A 13 6.56 -2.61 4.20
C TYR A 13 5.18 -3.28 4.33
N MET A 14 4.90 -3.93 5.45
CA MET A 14 3.57 -4.41 5.80
C MET A 14 2.56 -3.26 5.85
N GLY A 15 2.96 -2.09 6.39
CA GLY A 15 2.17 -0.87 6.39
C GLY A 15 1.81 -0.38 4.99
N TYR A 16 2.74 -0.43 4.03
CA TYR A 16 2.44 -0.10 2.62
C TYR A 16 1.35 -0.98 2.02
N TYR A 17 1.36 -2.29 2.35
CA TYR A 17 0.34 -3.21 1.86
C TYR A 17 -1.02 -3.03 2.52
N LEU A 18 -1.04 -2.69 3.82
CA LEU A 18 -2.27 -2.32 4.52
C LEU A 18 -2.94 -1.13 3.83
N VAL A 19 -2.17 -0.07 3.55
CA VAL A 19 -2.65 1.15 2.90
C VAL A 19 -3.11 0.87 1.46
N ARG A 20 -2.39 0.05 0.71
CA ARG A 20 -2.74 -0.33 -0.67
C ARG A 20 -4.04 -1.11 -0.76
N ASN A 21 -4.20 -2.11 0.09
CA ASN A 21 -5.37 -2.99 0.06
C ASN A 21 -6.65 -2.27 0.47
N ASN A 22 -6.54 -1.17 1.20
CA ASN A 22 -7.68 -0.33 1.56
C ASN A 22 -8.47 0.13 0.31
N ILE A 23 -7.78 0.50 -0.78
CA ILE A 23 -8.45 0.87 -2.04
C ILE A 23 -9.23 -0.31 -2.61
N THR A 24 -8.62 -1.50 -2.67
CA THR A 24 -9.28 -2.69 -3.22
C THR A 24 -10.53 -3.05 -2.41
N LEU A 25 -10.46 -2.91 -1.09
CA LEU A 25 -11.57 -3.19 -0.19
C LEU A 25 -12.67 -2.12 -0.25
N SER A 26 -12.31 -0.86 -0.53
CA SER A 26 -13.25 0.25 -0.67
C SER A 26 -13.93 0.29 -2.04
N THR A 27 -13.39 -0.42 -3.04
CA THR A 27 -13.90 -0.42 -4.42
C THR A 27 -15.40 -0.71 -4.52
N PRO A 28 -15.98 -1.75 -3.88
CA PRO A 28 -17.41 -2.03 -3.98
C PRO A 28 -18.28 -0.91 -3.39
N PHE A 29 -17.82 -0.25 -2.32
CA PHE A 29 -18.54 0.88 -1.72
C PHE A 29 -18.56 2.10 -2.63
N ILE A 30 -17.40 2.41 -3.23
CA ILE A 30 -17.24 3.54 -4.15
C ILE A 30 -18.02 3.30 -5.43
N GLN A 31 -18.06 2.07 -5.92
CA GLN A 31 -18.87 1.69 -7.07
C GLN A 31 -20.35 2.02 -6.86
N ASN A 32 -20.88 1.71 -5.69
CA ASN A 32 -22.27 1.99 -5.35
C ASN A 32 -22.54 3.47 -5.12
N GLN A 33 -21.61 4.20 -4.49
CA GLN A 33 -21.78 5.63 -4.20
C GLN A 33 -21.71 6.51 -5.45
N LEU A 34 -20.79 6.21 -6.35
CA LEU A 34 -20.55 7.02 -7.55
C LEU A 34 -21.21 6.42 -8.81
N ASN A 35 -22.00 5.33 -8.68
CA ASN A 35 -22.62 4.60 -9.79
C ASN A 35 -21.63 4.28 -10.92
N LEU A 36 -20.43 3.82 -10.55
CA LEU A 36 -19.35 3.55 -11.50
C LEU A 36 -19.60 2.27 -12.29
N SER A 37 -19.26 2.30 -13.56
CA SER A 37 -19.24 1.10 -14.39
C SER A 37 -18.04 0.20 -14.06
N LYS A 38 -18.09 -1.07 -14.45
CA LYS A 38 -16.95 -1.99 -14.33
C LYS A 38 -15.72 -1.48 -15.11
N SER A 39 -15.93 -0.74 -16.19
CA SER A 39 -14.86 -0.11 -16.98
C SER A 39 -14.15 0.98 -16.18
N ASP A 40 -14.88 1.79 -15.40
CA ASP A 40 -14.32 2.86 -14.59
C ASP A 40 -13.43 2.30 -13.48
N ILE A 41 -13.85 1.19 -12.87
CA ILE A 41 -13.04 0.46 -11.87
C ILE A 41 -11.77 -0.08 -12.51
N GLY A 42 -11.87 -0.63 -13.72
CA GLY A 42 -10.71 -1.06 -14.50
C GLY A 42 -9.73 0.08 -14.75
N THR A 43 -10.24 1.26 -15.08
CA THR A 43 -9.43 2.47 -15.29
C THR A 43 -8.74 2.93 -14.00
N ILE A 44 -9.44 2.93 -12.86
CA ILE A 44 -8.87 3.27 -11.54
C ILE A 44 -7.73 2.32 -11.18
N THR A 45 -7.99 1.01 -11.25
CA THR A 45 -7.01 -0.01 -10.89
C THR A 45 -5.82 -0.02 -11.87
N GLY A 46 -6.09 0.11 -13.17
CA GLY A 46 -5.07 0.15 -14.20
C GLY A 46 -4.16 1.38 -14.08
N SER A 47 -4.73 2.56 -13.85
CA SER A 47 -3.95 3.79 -13.66
C SER A 47 -3.03 3.70 -12.44
N MET A 48 -3.50 3.11 -11.34
CA MET A 48 -2.68 2.85 -10.15
C MET A 48 -1.49 1.94 -10.46
N LEU A 49 -1.72 0.83 -11.18
CA LEU A 49 -0.68 -0.14 -11.50
C LEU A 49 0.38 0.46 -12.43
N ILE A 50 -0.03 1.24 -13.42
CA ILE A 50 0.89 1.94 -14.34
C ILE A 50 1.71 2.97 -13.57
N ALA A 51 1.07 3.82 -12.76
CA ALA A 51 1.75 4.82 -11.95
C ALA A 51 2.75 4.18 -10.99
N TYR A 52 2.38 3.10 -10.32
CA TYR A 52 3.26 2.32 -9.44
C TYR A 52 4.45 1.71 -10.19
N GLY A 53 4.21 1.12 -11.37
CA GLY A 53 5.27 0.50 -12.18
C GLY A 53 6.33 1.51 -12.63
N ILE A 54 5.92 2.67 -13.13
CA ILE A 54 6.80 3.76 -13.53
C ILE A 54 7.55 4.33 -12.31
N SER A 55 6.80 4.60 -11.25
CA SER A 55 7.36 5.17 -10.02
C SER A 55 8.38 4.25 -9.36
N LYS A 56 8.14 2.94 -9.34
CA LYS A 56 9.08 1.95 -8.79
C LYS A 56 10.47 2.06 -9.43
N GLY A 57 10.54 2.25 -10.75
CA GLY A 57 11.79 2.45 -11.46
C GLY A 57 12.46 3.79 -11.10
N ALA A 58 11.72 4.88 -11.24
CA ALA A 58 12.23 6.23 -10.99
C ALA A 58 12.65 6.45 -9.52
N MET A 59 11.81 6.03 -8.57
CA MET A 59 12.06 6.21 -7.15
C MET A 59 13.18 5.32 -6.61
N SER A 60 13.45 4.18 -7.26
CA SER A 60 14.60 3.33 -6.93
C SER A 60 15.92 4.07 -7.16
N VAL A 61 16.05 4.79 -8.26
CA VAL A 61 17.25 5.60 -8.57
C VAL A 61 17.45 6.73 -7.57
N ILE A 62 16.37 7.38 -7.14
CA ILE A 62 16.43 8.45 -6.14
C ILE A 62 16.81 7.87 -4.77
N SER A 63 16.32 6.68 -4.45
CA SER A 63 16.58 5.97 -3.20
C SER A 63 18.06 5.65 -3.00
N ASP A 64 18.86 5.49 -4.07
CA ASP A 64 20.29 5.20 -3.98
C ASP A 64 21.09 6.34 -3.30
N LYS A 65 20.55 7.56 -3.34
CA LYS A 65 21.19 8.77 -2.75
C LYS A 65 20.57 9.20 -1.42
N ALA A 66 19.46 8.58 -1.01
CA ALA A 66 18.70 8.95 0.18
C ALA A 66 19.00 8.03 1.36
N ASP A 67 18.76 8.51 2.59
CA ASP A 67 18.75 7.67 3.79
C ASP A 67 17.55 6.71 3.72
N PRO A 68 17.77 5.38 3.63
CA PRO A 68 16.69 4.42 3.40
C PRO A 68 15.57 4.49 4.43
N LYS A 69 15.89 4.78 5.70
CA LYS A 69 14.91 4.85 6.79
C LYS A 69 14.00 6.05 6.65
N LYS A 70 14.57 7.22 6.42
CA LYS A 70 13.83 8.48 6.27
C LYS A 70 12.98 8.46 5.00
N TYR A 71 13.54 7.93 3.92
CA TYR A 71 12.87 7.84 2.63
C TYR A 71 11.65 6.91 2.68
N MET A 72 11.78 5.76 3.35
CA MET A 72 10.67 4.84 3.57
C MET A 72 9.58 5.43 4.46
N ALA A 73 9.95 6.11 5.55
CA ALA A 73 9.00 6.78 6.43
C ALA A 73 8.23 7.89 5.71
N LEU A 74 8.92 8.70 4.90
CA LEU A 74 8.30 9.74 4.07
C LEU A 74 7.26 9.14 3.13
N GLY A 75 7.59 8.07 2.42
CA GLY A 75 6.67 7.40 1.51
C GLY A 75 5.42 6.86 2.22
N LEU A 76 5.58 6.30 3.42
CA LEU A 76 4.46 5.82 4.25
C LEU A 76 3.54 6.98 4.68
N ILE A 77 4.11 8.09 5.13
CA ILE A 77 3.34 9.28 5.54
C ILE A 77 2.55 9.84 4.34
N LEU A 78 3.19 9.95 3.17
CA LEU A 78 2.53 10.43 1.95
C LEU A 78 1.40 9.49 1.52
N CYS A 79 1.62 8.17 1.58
CA CYS A 79 0.57 7.19 1.29
C CYS A 79 -0.61 7.29 2.27
N ALA A 80 -0.34 7.46 3.56
CA ALA A 80 -1.38 7.63 4.58
C ALA A 80 -2.19 8.90 4.34
N LEU A 81 -1.52 10.02 4.04
CA LEU A 81 -2.16 11.30 3.76
C LEU A 81 -3.07 11.22 2.53
N VAL A 82 -2.61 10.60 1.44
CA VAL A 82 -3.43 10.41 0.24
C VAL A 82 -4.63 9.50 0.51
N ASN A 83 -4.50 8.47 1.37
CA ASN A 83 -5.65 7.65 1.76
C ASN A 83 -6.70 8.44 2.53
N VAL A 84 -6.30 9.35 3.41
CA VAL A 84 -7.24 10.24 4.10
C VAL A 84 -7.96 11.14 3.09
N LEU A 85 -7.23 11.74 2.13
CA LEU A 85 -7.81 12.57 1.08
C LEU A 85 -8.76 11.78 0.17
N LEU A 86 -8.45 10.52 -0.12
CA LEU A 86 -9.34 9.62 -0.86
C LEU A 86 -10.71 9.46 -0.17
N GLY A 87 -10.73 9.40 1.16
CA GLY A 87 -11.97 9.31 1.93
C GLY A 87 -12.89 10.53 1.82
N PHE A 88 -12.35 11.69 1.47
CA PHE A 88 -13.13 12.92 1.23
C PHE A 88 -13.46 13.14 -0.24
N SER A 89 -13.06 12.25 -1.14
CA SER A 89 -13.24 12.41 -2.58
C SER A 89 -14.65 12.00 -3.00
N ASN A 90 -15.41 12.96 -3.53
CA ASN A 90 -16.77 12.76 -4.05
C ASN A 90 -16.83 12.81 -5.60
N SER A 91 -15.70 12.90 -6.29
CA SER A 91 -15.62 12.99 -7.75
C SER A 91 -14.76 11.88 -8.32
N PHE A 92 -15.21 11.28 -9.43
CA PHE A 92 -14.45 10.25 -10.15
C PHE A 92 -13.04 10.72 -10.54
N TYR A 93 -12.92 11.92 -11.12
CA TYR A 93 -11.62 12.44 -11.55
C TYR A 93 -10.67 12.71 -10.39
N ALA A 94 -11.18 13.23 -9.27
CA ALA A 94 -10.39 13.44 -8.06
C ALA A 94 -9.92 12.10 -7.50
N TYR A 95 -10.80 11.09 -7.49
CA TYR A 95 -10.48 9.74 -7.04
C TYR A 95 -9.35 9.12 -7.88
N VAL A 96 -9.44 9.18 -9.20
CA VAL A 96 -8.39 8.69 -10.12
C VAL A 96 -7.07 9.42 -9.86
N GLY A 97 -7.09 10.74 -9.68
CA GLY A 97 -5.90 11.54 -9.39
C GLY A 97 -5.21 11.10 -8.09
N PHE A 98 -5.97 10.91 -7.01
CA PHE A 98 -5.42 10.43 -5.75
C PHE A 98 -4.90 8.99 -5.81
N VAL A 99 -5.55 8.12 -6.58
CA VAL A 99 -5.09 6.75 -6.79
C VAL A 99 -3.78 6.71 -7.57
N ILE A 100 -3.61 7.56 -8.56
CA ILE A 100 -2.33 7.73 -9.28
C ILE A 100 -1.25 8.23 -8.32
N ALA A 101 -1.53 9.26 -7.53
CA ALA A 101 -0.60 9.77 -6.52
C ALA A 101 -0.19 8.68 -5.51
N LEU A 102 -1.15 7.88 -5.07
CA LEU A 102 -0.86 6.75 -4.19
C LEU A 102 0.06 5.71 -4.86
N GLY A 103 -0.19 5.38 -6.14
CA GLY A 103 0.69 4.50 -6.92
C GLY A 103 2.13 5.03 -6.97
N VAL A 104 2.29 6.33 -7.20
CA VAL A 104 3.61 6.99 -7.21
C VAL A 104 4.29 6.88 -5.85
N PHE A 105 3.61 7.21 -4.76
CA PHE A 105 4.20 7.19 -3.42
C PHE A 105 4.50 5.77 -2.92
N GLN A 106 3.74 4.78 -3.34
CA GLN A 106 4.03 3.38 -3.05
C GLN A 106 5.34 2.89 -3.70
N GLY A 107 5.72 3.45 -4.84
CA GLY A 107 7.00 3.15 -5.48
C GLY A 107 8.21 3.52 -4.62
N ILE A 108 8.07 4.49 -3.71
CA ILE A 108 9.11 4.94 -2.78
C ILE A 108 9.57 3.80 -1.84
N GLY A 109 8.69 2.90 -1.44
CA GLY A 109 9.00 1.87 -0.45
C GLY A 109 9.92 0.75 -0.94
N VAL A 110 9.99 0.50 -2.24
CA VAL A 110 10.69 -0.66 -2.80
C VAL A 110 12.21 -0.46 -2.81
N GLY A 111 12.70 0.70 -3.28
CA GLY A 111 14.13 1.02 -3.37
C GLY A 111 14.86 0.86 -2.04
N PRO A 112 14.43 1.53 -0.96
CA PRO A 112 15.07 1.44 0.35
C PRO A 112 15.16 0.02 0.89
N SER A 113 14.16 -0.81 0.61
CA SER A 113 14.13 -2.22 1.04
C SER A 113 15.26 -3.02 0.40
N PHE A 114 15.42 -2.91 -0.92
CA PHE A 114 16.50 -3.61 -1.64
C PHE A 114 17.90 -3.09 -1.28
N ILE A 115 18.06 -1.77 -1.12
CA ILE A 115 19.34 -1.17 -0.70
C ILE A 115 19.72 -1.67 0.69
N THR A 116 18.78 -1.70 1.62
CA THR A 116 19.03 -2.21 2.96
C THR A 116 19.42 -3.68 2.93
N LEU A 117 18.72 -4.53 2.18
CA LEU A 117 19.10 -5.92 2.00
C LEU A 117 20.50 -6.07 1.39
N ALA A 118 20.83 -5.23 0.40
CA ALA A 118 22.13 -5.26 -0.25
C ALA A 118 23.28 -4.85 0.68
N ASN A 119 23.07 -3.88 1.54
CA ASN A 119 24.09 -3.34 2.43
C ASN A 119 24.32 -4.20 3.69
N TRP A 120 23.27 -4.86 4.19
CA TRP A 120 23.35 -5.59 5.46
C TRP A 120 23.59 -7.09 5.33
N TYR A 121 23.37 -7.67 4.12
CA TYR A 121 23.46 -9.11 3.90
C TYR A 121 24.42 -9.46 2.77
N PRO A 122 25.28 -10.50 2.96
CA PRO A 122 26.18 -10.98 1.94
C PRO A 122 25.40 -11.62 0.77
N LYS A 123 25.98 -11.63 -0.42
CA LYS A 123 25.32 -12.09 -1.66
C LYS A 123 24.71 -13.50 -1.53
N LYS A 124 25.36 -14.39 -0.75
CA LYS A 124 24.89 -15.76 -0.55
C LYS A 124 23.58 -15.87 0.23
N GLU A 125 23.30 -14.91 1.13
CA GLU A 125 22.14 -14.95 2.03
C GLU A 125 20.99 -14.04 1.55
N ARG A 126 21.24 -13.13 0.63
CA ARG A 126 20.23 -12.16 0.15
C ARG A 126 18.95 -12.79 -0.33
N GLY A 127 19.04 -13.97 -0.99
CA GLY A 127 17.87 -14.69 -1.48
C GLY A 127 16.91 -15.07 -0.35
N ILE A 128 17.42 -15.57 0.77
CA ILE A 128 16.62 -15.97 1.93
C ILE A 128 15.94 -14.74 2.55
N TYR A 129 16.69 -13.66 2.76
CA TYR A 129 16.12 -12.45 3.35
C TYR A 129 15.14 -11.73 2.42
N THR A 130 15.34 -11.81 1.10
CA THR A 130 14.36 -11.34 0.11
C THR A 130 13.09 -12.18 0.16
N ALA A 131 13.19 -13.50 0.34
CA ALA A 131 12.03 -14.36 0.50
C ALA A 131 11.25 -14.02 1.79
N VAL A 132 11.95 -13.81 2.91
CA VAL A 132 11.34 -13.36 4.17
C VAL A 132 10.67 -11.99 4.00
N TRP A 133 11.31 -11.06 3.28
CA TRP A 133 10.72 -9.75 2.97
C TRP A 133 9.47 -9.89 2.10
N ASN A 134 9.45 -10.81 1.12
CA ASN A 134 8.27 -11.10 0.33
C ASN A 134 7.09 -11.66 1.16
N ILE A 135 7.36 -12.37 2.26
CA ILE A 135 6.31 -12.83 3.18
C ILE A 135 5.57 -11.64 3.81
N SER A 136 6.24 -10.50 4.03
CA SER A 136 5.59 -9.30 4.56
C SER A 136 4.44 -8.78 3.67
N HIS A 137 4.52 -8.99 2.37
CA HIS A 137 3.47 -8.65 1.41
C HIS A 137 2.20 -9.47 1.68
N ASN A 138 2.38 -10.78 1.84
CA ASN A 138 1.26 -11.71 2.06
C ASN A 138 0.63 -11.50 3.44
N ILE A 139 1.45 -11.24 4.46
CA ILE A 139 0.96 -10.93 5.81
C ILE A 139 0.22 -9.59 5.80
N GLY A 140 0.78 -8.54 5.22
CA GLY A 140 0.14 -7.24 5.09
C GLY A 140 -1.18 -7.31 4.31
N GLY A 141 -1.19 -8.10 3.22
CA GLY A 141 -2.40 -8.39 2.46
C GLY A 141 -3.44 -9.14 3.28
N GLY A 142 -3.08 -10.25 3.89
CA GLY A 142 -3.97 -11.08 4.71
C GLY A 142 -4.55 -10.33 5.91
N CYS A 143 -3.73 -9.54 6.61
CA CYS A 143 -4.21 -8.70 7.70
C CYS A 143 -5.25 -7.67 7.24
N SER A 144 -5.04 -7.04 6.07
CA SER A 144 -6.01 -6.09 5.50
C SER A 144 -7.36 -6.73 5.25
N TYR A 145 -7.37 -7.90 4.62
CA TYR A 145 -8.61 -8.63 4.34
C TYR A 145 -9.31 -9.09 5.63
N SER A 146 -8.54 -9.59 6.61
CA SER A 146 -9.09 -10.02 7.90
C SER A 146 -9.68 -8.85 8.68
N PHE A 147 -9.03 -7.70 8.68
CA PHE A 147 -9.52 -6.50 9.35
C PHE A 147 -10.79 -5.96 8.68
N ALA A 148 -10.80 -5.86 7.35
CA ALA A 148 -11.97 -5.42 6.60
C ALA A 148 -13.15 -6.38 6.74
N PHE A 149 -12.90 -7.69 6.72
CA PHE A 149 -13.95 -8.70 6.94
C PHE A 149 -14.58 -8.54 8.32
N ARG A 150 -13.79 -8.36 9.37
CA ARG A 150 -14.31 -8.12 10.73
C ARG A 150 -15.09 -6.81 10.82
N PHE A 151 -14.62 -5.75 10.16
CA PHE A 151 -15.31 -4.46 10.17
C PHE A 151 -16.63 -4.51 9.39
N CYS A 152 -16.66 -5.09 8.20
CA CYS A 152 -17.87 -5.32 7.42
C CYS A 152 -18.86 -6.23 8.17
N PHE A 153 -18.38 -7.32 8.76
CA PHE A 153 -19.21 -8.26 9.50
C PHE A 153 -19.82 -7.62 10.76
N SER A 154 -19.03 -6.83 11.48
CA SER A 154 -19.52 -6.06 12.64
C SER A 154 -20.55 -5.01 12.23
N SER A 155 -20.38 -4.36 11.07
CA SER A 155 -21.32 -3.35 10.55
C SER A 155 -22.64 -3.99 10.09
N ILE A 156 -22.58 -5.17 9.50
CA ILE A 156 -23.77 -5.93 9.07
C ILE A 156 -24.55 -6.42 10.29
N ILE A 157 -23.89 -7.01 11.28
CA ILE A 157 -24.54 -7.48 12.52
C ILE A 157 -25.08 -6.30 13.33
N GLY A 158 -24.34 -5.17 13.40
CA GLY A 158 -24.79 -3.98 14.08
C GLY A 158 -26.04 -3.35 13.44
N CYS A 159 -26.22 -3.49 12.12
CA CYS A 159 -27.40 -3.02 11.41
C CYS A 159 -28.64 -3.95 11.62
N GLU A 160 -28.40 -5.24 11.84
CA GLU A 160 -29.45 -6.23 12.04
C GLU A 160 -29.98 -6.25 13.48
N TYR A 161 -29.19 -5.86 14.48
CA TYR A 161 -29.56 -5.77 15.89
C TYR A 161 -29.92 -4.36 16.39
N GLY A 162 -29.72 -3.31 15.57
CA GLY A 162 -30.06 -1.92 15.92
C GLY A 162 -31.46 -1.46 15.51
N GLY A 163 -32.29 -2.33 15.03
CA GLY A 163 -33.65 -2.04 14.57
C GLY A 163 -34.74 -2.61 15.53
N PHE A 164 -34.78 -2.13 16.79
CA PHE A 164 -35.94 -2.17 17.68
C PHE A 164 -36.08 -0.83 18.36
#